data_28f263da094bb4abdfb58aab55a51fbd
#
_entry.id   28f263da094bb4abdfb58aab55a51fbd
#
_cell.length_a   1.000
_cell.length_b   1.000
_cell.length_c   1.000
_cell.angle_alpha   90.00
_cell.angle_beta   90.00
_cell.angle_gamma   90.00
#
_symmetry.space_group_name_H-M   'P 1'
#
loop_
_entity.id
_entity.type
_entity.pdbx_description
1 polymer ?
#
loop_
_entity_poly.entity_id
_entity_poly.type
_entity_poly.pdbx_seq_one_letter_code
_entity_poly.pdbx_strand_id
1 'polypeptide(L)'
;MNLCVVHDEKGFSLIEVLFALLIFAIGVLAIAKMQDNSIKHNTSARAMTEALAAGETRMNQLMALAYTATELTDGSHAPVSVGRYSVKWDVAAVTGVSDVKDILVTVSWTESGGSNHSVCLRTIKAISD
;
A
#
# COMPACT_ATOMS: atom_id res chain seq x y z
N MET A 1 -61.72 -40.81 15.73
CA MET A 1 -61.77 -39.47 15.06
C MET A 1 -60.43 -39.28 14.38
N ASN A 2 -60.30 -39.67 13.08
CA ASN A 2 -59.04 -39.63 12.35
C ASN A 2 -58.94 -38.26 11.67
N LEU A 3 -57.98 -37.40 12.13
CA LEU A 3 -57.62 -36.18 11.42
C LEU A 3 -56.70 -36.57 10.26
N CYS A 4 -57.23 -36.52 9.01
CA CYS A 4 -56.40 -36.46 7.82
C CYS A 4 -55.76 -35.09 7.74
N VAL A 5 -54.45 -35.01 8.02
CA VAL A 5 -53.65 -33.84 7.68
C VAL A 5 -53.38 -33.92 6.19
N VAL A 6 -54.10 -33.14 5.40
CA VAL A 6 -53.80 -32.97 3.97
C VAL A 6 -52.52 -32.10 3.88
N HIS A 7 -51.41 -32.73 3.57
CA HIS A 7 -50.18 -32.03 3.21
C HIS A 7 -50.37 -31.46 1.81
N ASP A 8 -50.57 -30.16 1.72
CA ASP A 8 -50.65 -29.42 0.47
C ASP A 8 -49.22 -29.32 -0.11
N GLU A 9 -48.83 -30.28 -0.91
CA GLU A 9 -47.54 -30.32 -1.61
C GLU A 9 -47.60 -29.34 -2.78
N LYS A 10 -47.30 -28.05 -2.48
CA LYS A 10 -47.12 -27.02 -3.51
C LYS A 10 -45.75 -27.20 -4.13
N GLY A 11 -45.70 -27.76 -5.34
CA GLY A 11 -44.48 -27.79 -6.16
C GLY A 11 -44.04 -26.37 -6.58
N PHE A 12 -42.74 -26.17 -6.67
CA PHE A 12 -42.17 -24.92 -7.16
C PHE A 12 -42.57 -24.67 -8.62
N SER A 13 -42.95 -23.44 -8.92
CA SER A 13 -43.20 -23.02 -10.30
C SER A 13 -41.87 -22.86 -11.05
N LEU A 14 -41.85 -23.25 -12.32
CA LEU A 14 -40.67 -23.13 -13.18
C LEU A 14 -40.20 -21.67 -13.27
N ILE A 15 -41.13 -20.74 -13.23
CA ILE A 15 -40.82 -19.28 -13.21
C ILE A 15 -40.13 -18.85 -11.91
N GLU A 16 -40.49 -19.40 -10.78
CA GLU A 16 -39.88 -19.13 -9.48
C GLU A 16 -38.42 -19.59 -9.43
N VAL A 17 -38.12 -20.77 -10.01
CA VAL A 17 -36.75 -21.25 -10.14
C VAL A 17 -35.94 -20.35 -11.06
N LEU A 18 -36.53 -19.86 -12.16
CA LEU A 18 -35.83 -18.91 -13.04
C LEU A 18 -35.50 -17.58 -12.34
N PHE A 19 -36.43 -17.03 -11.56
CA PHE A 19 -36.16 -15.82 -10.79
C PHE A 19 -35.12 -16.06 -9.69
N ALA A 20 -35.17 -17.17 -9.01
CA ALA A 20 -34.16 -17.53 -8.00
C ALA A 20 -32.75 -17.65 -8.62
N LEU A 21 -32.62 -18.29 -9.79
CA LEU A 21 -31.36 -18.39 -10.51
C LEU A 21 -30.85 -17.02 -10.98
N LEU A 22 -31.73 -16.11 -11.41
CA LEU A 22 -31.37 -14.76 -11.84
C LEU A 22 -30.81 -13.95 -10.67
N ILE A 23 -31.48 -13.96 -9.52
CA ILE A 23 -31.01 -13.30 -8.30
C ILE A 23 -29.68 -13.90 -7.81
N PHE A 24 -29.57 -15.22 -7.85
CA PHE A 24 -28.35 -15.94 -7.50
C PHE A 24 -27.17 -15.54 -8.40
N ALA A 25 -27.38 -15.46 -9.72
CA ALA A 25 -26.36 -15.06 -10.68
C ALA A 25 -25.84 -13.63 -10.39
N ILE A 26 -26.74 -12.69 -10.10
CA ILE A 26 -26.38 -11.31 -9.74
C ILE A 26 -25.56 -11.31 -8.44
N GLY A 27 -25.95 -12.10 -7.44
CA GLY A 27 -25.23 -12.24 -6.17
C GLY A 27 -23.80 -12.76 -6.36
N VAL A 28 -23.62 -13.79 -7.18
CA VAL A 28 -22.30 -14.37 -7.48
C VAL A 28 -21.39 -13.36 -8.19
N LEU A 29 -21.93 -12.61 -9.18
CA LEU A 29 -21.17 -11.57 -9.88
C LEU A 29 -20.74 -10.43 -8.95
N ALA A 30 -21.57 -10.05 -8.00
CA ALA A 30 -21.23 -9.02 -7.00
C ALA A 30 -20.08 -9.48 -6.10
N ILE A 31 -20.10 -10.74 -5.64
CA ILE A 31 -19.03 -11.32 -4.83
C ILE A 31 -17.71 -11.39 -5.61
N ALA A 32 -17.74 -11.81 -6.87
CA ALA A 32 -16.57 -11.88 -7.74
C ALA A 32 -15.89 -10.50 -7.90
N LYS A 33 -16.67 -9.45 -8.12
CA LYS A 33 -16.18 -8.06 -8.17
C LYS A 33 -15.51 -7.62 -6.86
N MET A 34 -16.07 -8.00 -5.73
CA MET A 34 -15.56 -7.65 -4.41
C MET A 34 -14.21 -8.32 -4.13
N GLN A 35 -14.03 -9.57 -4.57
CA GLN A 35 -12.77 -10.31 -4.47
C GLN A 35 -11.66 -9.65 -5.28
N ASP A 36 -11.93 -9.21 -6.52
CA ASP A 36 -10.96 -8.55 -7.39
C ASP A 36 -10.44 -7.24 -6.75
N ASN A 37 -11.32 -6.45 -6.17
CA ASN A 37 -10.94 -5.24 -5.44
C ASN A 37 -10.10 -5.55 -4.18
N SER A 38 -10.44 -6.59 -3.42
CA SER A 38 -9.67 -7.00 -2.23
C SER A 38 -8.24 -7.39 -2.58
N ILE A 39 -8.04 -8.11 -3.68
CA ILE A 39 -6.70 -8.52 -4.14
C ILE A 39 -5.86 -7.28 -4.51
N LYS A 40 -6.44 -6.32 -5.23
CA LYS A 40 -5.75 -5.07 -5.62
C LYS A 40 -5.35 -4.26 -4.39
N HIS A 41 -6.23 -4.06 -3.44
CA HIS A 41 -5.94 -3.33 -2.21
C HIS A 41 -4.85 -4.01 -1.37
N ASN A 42 -4.89 -5.34 -1.27
CA ASN A 42 -3.87 -6.09 -0.54
C ASN A 42 -2.48 -6.00 -1.20
N THR A 43 -2.44 -6.05 -2.54
CA THR A 43 -1.19 -5.88 -3.30
C THR A 43 -0.61 -4.48 -3.14
N SER A 44 -1.44 -3.44 -3.16
CA SER A 44 -1.03 -2.05 -2.95
C SER A 44 -0.53 -1.81 -1.52
N ALA A 45 -1.23 -2.34 -0.51
CA ALA A 45 -0.80 -2.26 0.89
C ALA A 45 0.56 -2.95 1.12
N ARG A 46 0.76 -4.11 0.50
CA ARG A 46 2.05 -4.81 0.55
C ARG A 46 3.17 -4.00 -0.12
N ALA A 47 2.91 -3.42 -1.28
CA ALA A 47 3.87 -2.57 -1.97
C ALA A 47 4.28 -1.35 -1.13
N MET A 48 3.32 -0.74 -0.44
CA MET A 48 3.58 0.37 0.47
C MET A 48 4.45 -0.05 1.67
N THR A 49 4.21 -1.23 2.25
CA THR A 49 5.01 -1.76 3.35
C THR A 49 6.46 -2.06 2.91
N GLU A 50 6.64 -2.65 1.73
CA GLU A 50 7.95 -2.91 1.16
C GLU A 50 8.70 -1.60 0.84
N ALA A 51 8.01 -0.59 0.30
CA ALA A 51 8.58 0.74 0.04
C ALA A 51 9.02 1.42 1.34
N LEU A 52 8.20 1.34 2.40
CA LEU A 52 8.53 1.88 3.71
C LEU A 52 9.78 1.22 4.28
N ALA A 53 9.89 -0.10 4.23
CA ALA A 53 11.06 -0.85 4.68
C ALA A 53 12.35 -0.47 3.91
N ALA A 54 12.24 -0.25 2.60
CA ALA A 54 13.36 0.25 1.79
C ALA A 54 13.79 1.67 2.22
N GLY A 55 12.81 2.55 2.48
CA GLY A 55 13.05 3.91 2.98
C GLY A 55 13.68 3.92 4.36
N GLU A 56 13.19 3.11 5.30
CA GLU A 56 13.75 2.96 6.65
C GLU A 56 15.18 2.42 6.60
N THR A 57 15.45 1.44 5.74
CA THR A 57 16.81 0.91 5.55
C THR A 57 17.76 2.01 5.10
N ARG A 58 17.35 2.83 4.11
CA ARG A 58 18.19 3.95 3.65
C ARG A 58 18.35 5.02 4.72
N MET A 59 17.28 5.35 5.43
CA MET A 59 17.31 6.28 6.54
C MET A 59 18.30 5.86 7.62
N ASN A 60 18.27 4.60 8.03
CA ASN A 60 19.18 4.04 9.02
C ASN A 60 20.65 4.09 8.53
N GLN A 61 20.89 3.81 7.25
CA GLN A 61 22.22 3.95 6.64
C GLN A 61 22.73 5.39 6.73
N LEU A 62 21.90 6.38 6.36
CA LEU A 62 22.26 7.79 6.43
C LEU A 62 22.48 8.26 7.87
N MET A 63 21.70 7.76 8.82
CA MET A 63 21.88 8.06 10.24
C MET A 63 23.17 7.46 10.81
N ALA A 64 23.65 6.33 10.28
CA ALA A 64 24.90 5.70 10.71
C ALA A 64 26.17 6.36 10.12
N LEU A 65 26.05 7.15 9.06
CA LEU A 65 27.19 7.85 8.45
C LEU A 65 27.72 8.96 9.36
N ALA A 66 29.01 9.31 9.19
CA ALA A 66 29.55 10.51 9.82
C ALA A 66 28.84 11.77 9.29
N TYR A 67 28.68 12.79 10.12
CA TYR A 67 27.98 14.04 9.75
C TYR A 67 28.57 14.72 8.50
N THR A 68 29.88 14.58 8.29
CA THR A 68 30.64 15.13 7.16
C THR A 68 30.63 14.25 5.92
N ALA A 69 29.92 13.12 5.93
CA ALA A 69 29.88 12.19 4.80
C ALA A 69 29.28 12.89 3.55
N THR A 70 29.82 12.54 2.39
CA THR A 70 29.39 13.11 1.09
C THR A 70 27.89 12.90 0.82
N GLU A 71 27.33 11.79 1.28
CA GLU A 71 25.89 11.46 1.15
C GLU A 71 24.98 12.33 2.04
N LEU A 72 25.57 13.09 2.95
CA LEU A 72 24.90 14.06 3.83
C LEU A 72 25.23 15.51 3.48
N THR A 73 25.78 15.79 2.30
CA THR A 73 25.93 17.17 1.81
C THR A 73 24.56 17.75 1.49
N ASP A 74 24.42 19.06 1.72
CA ASP A 74 23.16 19.74 1.43
C ASP A 74 22.81 19.64 -0.07
N GLY A 75 21.58 19.29 -0.35
CA GLY A 75 21.05 19.14 -1.70
C GLY A 75 20.33 17.83 -1.94
N SER A 76 19.99 17.62 -3.21
CA SER A 76 19.30 16.44 -3.68
C SER A 76 20.30 15.40 -4.18
N HIS A 77 20.16 14.18 -3.72
CA HIS A 77 21.02 13.07 -4.10
C HIS A 77 20.35 12.18 -5.16
N ALA A 78 21.19 11.62 -6.05
CA ALA A 78 20.69 10.73 -7.11
C ALA A 78 19.96 9.51 -6.53
N PRO A 79 18.85 9.08 -7.17
CA PRO A 79 18.08 7.95 -6.68
C PRO A 79 18.86 6.65 -6.80
N VAL A 80 18.70 5.78 -5.81
CA VAL A 80 19.22 4.42 -5.78
C VAL A 80 18.06 3.45 -5.98
N SER A 81 18.21 2.51 -6.92
CA SER A 81 17.19 1.49 -7.18
C SER A 81 17.33 0.32 -6.20
N VAL A 82 16.24 -0.02 -5.53
CA VAL A 82 16.09 -1.18 -4.65
C VAL A 82 14.95 -2.04 -5.19
N GLY A 83 15.27 -3.02 -6.04
CA GLY A 83 14.28 -3.77 -6.79
C GLY A 83 13.46 -2.87 -7.70
N ARG A 84 12.14 -2.80 -7.49
CA ARG A 84 11.22 -1.93 -8.24
C ARG A 84 11.06 -0.53 -7.64
N TYR A 85 11.68 -0.28 -6.50
CA TYR A 85 11.57 0.99 -5.76
C TYR A 85 12.76 1.89 -6.10
N SER A 86 12.48 3.17 -6.29
CA SER A 86 13.48 4.22 -6.48
C SER A 86 13.56 5.04 -5.19
N VAL A 87 14.68 4.99 -4.52
CA VAL A 87 14.93 5.66 -3.23
C VAL A 87 15.80 6.87 -3.47
N LYS A 88 15.25 8.05 -3.24
CA LYS A 88 15.92 9.35 -3.33
C LYS A 88 15.98 9.99 -1.94
N TRP A 89 17.00 10.79 -1.66
CA TRP A 89 17.04 11.58 -0.43
C TRP A 89 17.51 13.00 -0.70
N ASP A 90 16.97 13.90 0.06
CA ASP A 90 17.31 15.31 0.06
C ASP A 90 17.79 15.69 1.47
N VAL A 91 18.86 16.45 1.54
CA VAL A 91 19.46 16.92 2.79
C VAL A 91 19.44 18.44 2.80
N ALA A 92 19.00 19.04 3.89
CA ALA A 92 18.97 20.48 4.06
C ALA A 92 19.46 20.87 5.46
N ALA A 93 20.21 21.98 5.54
CA ALA A 93 20.51 22.57 6.83
C ALA A 93 19.25 23.15 7.48
N VAL A 94 19.11 22.99 8.79
CA VAL A 94 17.99 23.56 9.54
C VAL A 94 18.26 25.03 9.82
N THR A 95 17.37 25.90 9.35
CA THR A 95 17.53 27.36 9.53
C THR A 95 17.52 27.75 11.02
N GLY A 96 18.56 28.45 11.46
CA GLY A 96 18.65 28.95 12.84
C GLY A 96 19.22 27.98 13.85
N VAL A 97 19.64 26.80 13.43
CA VAL A 97 20.30 25.80 14.30
C VAL A 97 21.57 25.32 13.59
N SER A 98 22.70 25.49 14.24
CA SER A 98 23.99 24.98 13.74
C SER A 98 24.05 23.47 13.94
N ASP A 99 24.78 22.77 13.06
CA ASP A 99 25.13 21.36 13.21
C ASP A 99 23.95 20.40 13.23
N VAL A 100 22.87 20.80 12.54
CA VAL A 100 21.66 19.99 12.39
C VAL A 100 21.26 19.91 10.92
N LYS A 101 21.04 18.71 10.44
CA LYS A 101 20.57 18.42 9.08
C LYS A 101 19.18 17.78 9.11
N ASP A 102 18.33 18.25 8.22
CA ASP A 102 17.02 17.66 7.91
C ASP A 102 17.19 16.73 6.73
N ILE A 103 16.80 15.49 6.89
CA ILE A 103 16.93 14.44 5.88
C ILE A 103 15.53 13.96 5.50
N LEU A 104 15.20 14.11 4.22
CA LEU A 104 13.96 13.64 3.62
C LEU A 104 14.28 12.48 2.66
N VAL A 105 13.84 11.29 2.98
CA VAL A 105 13.92 10.12 2.09
C VAL A 105 12.60 9.92 1.39
N THR A 106 12.61 9.90 0.07
CA THR A 106 11.44 9.65 -0.78
C THR A 106 11.61 8.34 -1.52
N VAL A 107 10.67 7.42 -1.34
CA VAL A 107 10.61 6.15 -2.06
C VAL A 107 9.45 6.19 -3.04
N SER A 108 9.73 5.96 -4.31
CA SER A 108 8.73 5.95 -5.38
C SER A 108 8.69 4.62 -6.12
N TRP A 109 7.51 4.22 -6.57
CA TRP A 109 7.31 3.03 -7.39
C TRP A 109 6.10 3.20 -8.31
N THR A 110 6.05 2.37 -9.34
CA THR A 110 4.92 2.30 -10.26
C THR A 110 4.19 0.98 -10.07
N GLU A 111 2.88 1.03 -9.89
CA GLU A 111 2.02 -0.15 -9.86
C GLU A 111 1.70 -0.69 -11.25
N SER A 112 1.27 -1.96 -11.32
CA SER A 112 0.94 -2.66 -12.58
C SER A 112 -0.13 -1.97 -13.43
N GLY A 113 -0.87 -1.01 -12.87
CA GLY A 113 -1.84 -0.15 -13.56
C GLY A 113 -1.26 1.16 -14.11
N GLY A 114 0.05 1.39 -13.99
CA GLY A 114 0.73 2.63 -14.43
C GLY A 114 0.60 3.79 -13.44
N SER A 115 -0.01 3.59 -12.28
CA SER A 115 -0.10 4.61 -11.22
C SER A 115 1.22 4.74 -10.48
N ASN A 116 1.70 5.97 -10.33
CA ASN A 116 2.89 6.26 -9.55
C ASN A 116 2.52 6.56 -8.09
N HIS A 117 3.22 5.93 -7.19
CA HIS A 117 3.08 6.09 -5.75
C HIS A 117 4.40 6.53 -5.13
N SER A 118 4.33 7.23 -4.01
CA SER A 118 5.51 7.59 -3.23
C SER A 118 5.19 7.63 -1.74
N VAL A 119 6.20 7.34 -0.94
CA VAL A 119 6.19 7.51 0.51
C VAL A 119 7.40 8.33 0.91
N CYS A 120 7.24 9.22 1.89
CA CYS A 120 8.29 10.08 2.39
C CYS A 120 8.54 9.81 3.87
N LEU A 121 9.81 9.67 4.24
CA LEU A 121 10.27 9.61 5.62
C LEU A 121 11.15 10.83 5.89
N ARG A 122 10.95 11.48 7.03
CA ARG A 122 11.74 12.65 7.43
C ARG A 122 12.36 12.43 8.81
N THR A 123 13.61 12.81 8.94
CA THR A 123 14.32 12.78 10.22
C THR A 123 15.29 13.94 10.31
N ILE A 124 15.74 14.20 11.53
CA ILE A 124 16.73 15.23 11.83
C ILE A 124 17.96 14.54 12.39
N LYS A 125 19.12 14.89 11.85
CA LYS A 125 20.43 14.44 12.33
C LYS A 125 21.23 15.61 12.88
N ALA A 126 21.57 15.53 14.15
CA ALA A 126 22.51 16.44 14.78
C ALA A 126 23.93 15.84 14.80
N ILE A 127 24.96 16.70 14.89
CA ILE A 127 26.29 16.25 15.25
C ILE A 127 26.21 15.62 16.66
N SER A 128 26.71 14.39 16.77
CA SER A 128 27.02 13.79 18.06
C SER A 128 28.54 13.75 18.18
N ASP A 129 29.06 14.45 19.17
CA ASP A 129 30.47 14.36 19.60
C ASP A 129 30.80 12.96 20.06
#